data_4586b3e2b5eb32fd99ff724ebc7fc325
#
_entry.id   4586b3e2b5eb32fd99ff724ebc7fc325
#
_cell.length_a   1.000
_cell.length_b   1.000
_cell.length_c   1.000
_cell.angle_alpha   90.00
_cell.angle_beta   90.00
_cell.angle_gamma   90.00
#
_symmetry.space_group_name_H-M   'P 1'
#
loop_
_entity.id
_entity.type
_entity.pdbx_description
1 polymer ?
#
loop_
_entity_poly.entity_id
_entity_poly.type
_entity_poly.pdbx_seq_one_letter_code
_entity_poly.pdbx_strand_id
1 'polypeptide(L)'
;MRFLVGPHPASLNRACGVASATTRIRDMEAPLPKPLEDITVLDLTVALAGPFATFLLAGLGALVIKVENPSGGDTCRENAPYLGADGASLVRRSASDVSVSAINRLRNKLGITLNLKHPEARTVFADLVKKSDVLVENYSRGTLDRLGVGYRWLREVNPKLVYCSITGYGSNDDASPAKAMDTIIQAQSGMMYTSGEPDDPPVRIGIPVADLCAPMFGVIGVLAAIHQAQRTGLGQHIDVSMLGALTTMVSVEPFDLLERCGIPQRTGQTLPRLAPFGIYPTRDGHIAICAPTEAMSRSFFEAAGRPELADDERFATRNARVKNFQELNAFIERFTRSLTSSEAVARLERAGTPAAEVRTPFAATRDPRVIRRGETVPLQHPQYGAVEDVYGMGLPMTFSGSSVGFDQPPPELGEHNDQVYGRFLGYSSERIAALKAQKVI
;
A
#
# COMPACT_ATOMS: atom_id res chain seq x y z
N MET A 1 -6.70 -69.61 -3.22
CA MET A 1 -7.77 -70.56 -2.91
C MET A 1 -9.10 -69.97 -3.34
N ARG A 2 -9.70 -70.61 -4.40
CA ARG A 2 -11.10 -70.60 -4.86
C ARG A 2 -11.89 -69.29 -4.81
N PHE A 3 -12.18 -68.57 -5.92
CA PHE A 3 -13.23 -68.78 -6.94
C PHE A 3 -14.67 -68.86 -6.31
N LEU A 4 -15.53 -67.93 -6.70
CA LEU A 4 -16.78 -68.25 -7.41
C LEU A 4 -17.45 -66.97 -7.95
N VAL A 5 -17.91 -67.09 -9.12
CA VAL A 5 -18.44 -66.39 -10.26
C VAL A 5 -19.97 -66.35 -10.18
N GLY A 6 -20.57 -65.21 -10.52
CA GLY A 6 -21.75 -64.86 -11.31
C GLY A 6 -23.16 -65.34 -10.85
N PRO A 7 -24.26 -64.88 -11.48
CA PRO A 7 -24.38 -64.23 -12.80
C PRO A 7 -25.34 -62.97 -12.85
N HIS A 8 -25.27 -62.27 -13.96
CA HIS A 8 -26.33 -61.46 -14.59
C HIS A 8 -27.49 -62.31 -15.11
N PRO A 9 -28.76 -61.84 -15.30
CA PRO A 9 -29.07 -60.87 -16.34
C PRO A 9 -30.35 -60.00 -16.15
N ALA A 10 -30.54 -59.11 -17.07
CA ALA A 10 -31.78 -58.76 -17.79
C ALA A 10 -32.22 -57.27 -17.71
N SER A 11 -32.20 -56.72 -18.89
CA SER A 11 -32.80 -55.51 -19.41
C SER A 11 -34.26 -55.28 -19.03
N LEU A 12 -34.61 -54.00 -18.81
CA LEU A 12 -35.89 -53.46 -19.25
C LEU A 12 -35.81 -51.93 -19.46
N ASN A 13 -36.06 -51.56 -20.69
CA ASN A 13 -36.37 -50.19 -21.14
C ASN A 13 -37.60 -49.63 -20.40
N ARG A 14 -37.56 -48.37 -19.99
CA ARG A 14 -38.73 -47.47 -20.10
C ARG A 14 -38.38 -46.00 -19.93
N ALA A 15 -38.77 -45.28 -20.98
CA ALA A 15 -39.37 -43.94 -20.98
C ALA A 15 -38.53 -42.71 -20.62
N CYS A 16 -38.32 -41.98 -21.68
CA CYS A 16 -38.07 -40.54 -21.76
C CYS A 16 -38.96 -39.72 -20.78
N GLY A 17 -38.36 -39.05 -19.83
CA GLY A 17 -38.97 -38.03 -19.02
C GLY A 17 -38.13 -36.77 -19.12
N VAL A 18 -38.59 -35.80 -19.92
CA VAL A 18 -38.01 -34.44 -19.98
C VAL A 18 -38.28 -33.81 -18.60
N ALA A 19 -37.25 -33.83 -17.76
CA ALA A 19 -37.26 -33.04 -16.51
C ALA A 19 -36.75 -31.64 -16.82
N SER A 20 -37.63 -30.65 -16.65
CA SER A 20 -37.38 -29.23 -16.77
C SER A 20 -36.14 -28.83 -15.97
N ALA A 21 -35.26 -28.07 -16.63
CA ALA A 21 -34.18 -27.37 -15.98
C ALA A 21 -34.79 -26.30 -15.04
N THR A 22 -35.04 -26.67 -13.82
CA THR A 22 -35.24 -25.70 -12.73
C THR A 22 -33.90 -25.03 -12.52
N THR A 23 -33.82 -23.81 -12.96
CA THR A 23 -32.79 -22.82 -12.60
C THR A 23 -32.67 -22.84 -11.06
N ARG A 24 -31.60 -23.41 -10.54
CA ARG A 24 -31.24 -23.24 -9.13
C ARG A 24 -31.00 -21.73 -8.95
N ILE A 25 -31.92 -21.10 -8.23
CA ILE A 25 -31.67 -19.80 -7.61
C ILE A 25 -30.42 -20.02 -6.80
N ARG A 26 -29.32 -19.37 -7.18
CA ARG A 26 -28.12 -19.26 -6.35
C ARG A 26 -28.64 -18.69 -5.04
N ASP A 27 -28.57 -19.49 -3.97
CA ASP A 27 -28.68 -18.97 -2.62
C ASP A 27 -27.72 -17.78 -2.55
N MET A 28 -28.23 -16.57 -2.31
CA MET A 28 -27.43 -15.40 -2.05
C MET A 28 -26.77 -15.69 -0.70
N GLU A 29 -25.54 -16.23 -0.74
CA GLU A 29 -24.72 -16.33 0.46
C GLU A 29 -24.66 -14.94 1.09
N ALA A 30 -24.88 -14.88 2.39
CA ALA A 30 -24.73 -13.63 3.13
C ALA A 30 -23.33 -13.05 2.84
N PRO A 31 -23.20 -11.73 2.65
CA PRO A 31 -21.91 -11.13 2.37
C PRO A 31 -20.93 -11.52 3.48
N LEU A 32 -19.71 -11.92 3.10
CA LEU A 32 -18.66 -12.25 4.04
C LEU A 32 -18.38 -11.06 4.98
N PRO A 33 -18.17 -11.30 6.28
CA PRO A 33 -17.88 -10.24 7.24
C PRO A 33 -16.58 -9.52 6.85
N LYS A 34 -16.45 -8.26 7.24
CA LYS A 34 -15.20 -7.50 7.07
C LYS A 34 -14.33 -7.68 8.32
N PRO A 35 -12.99 -7.82 8.21
CA PRO A 35 -12.12 -8.10 9.35
C PRO A 35 -12.18 -7.07 10.49
N LEU A 36 -12.47 -5.80 10.18
CA LEU A 36 -12.52 -4.69 11.14
C LEU A 36 -13.89 -3.98 11.16
N GLU A 37 -14.98 -4.68 10.85
CA GLU A 37 -16.32 -4.06 10.77
C GLU A 37 -16.84 -3.51 12.11
N ASP A 38 -16.30 -4.00 13.22
CA ASP A 38 -16.58 -3.58 14.59
C ASP A 38 -15.67 -2.44 15.09
N ILE A 39 -14.71 -1.99 14.30
CA ILE A 39 -13.70 -1.00 14.68
C ILE A 39 -14.05 0.38 14.10
N THR A 40 -14.10 1.39 14.97
CA THR A 40 -14.26 2.80 14.59
C THR A 40 -12.94 3.56 14.72
N VAL A 41 -12.52 4.19 13.62
CA VAL A 41 -11.27 4.95 13.51
C VAL A 41 -11.56 6.43 13.32
N LEU A 42 -11.04 7.29 14.19
CA LEU A 42 -10.95 8.73 13.96
C LEU A 42 -9.69 9.05 13.16
N ASP A 43 -9.89 9.61 11.99
CA ASP A 43 -8.84 10.00 11.06
C ASP A 43 -8.61 11.52 11.13
N LEU A 44 -7.61 11.96 11.89
CA LEU A 44 -7.14 13.35 11.98
C LEU A 44 -5.96 13.63 11.05
N THR A 45 -5.71 12.77 10.09
CA THR A 45 -4.52 12.82 9.26
C THR A 45 -4.66 13.81 8.09
N VAL A 46 -3.52 14.18 7.49
CA VAL A 46 -3.45 15.06 6.31
C VAL A 46 -2.41 14.57 5.31
N ALA A 47 -2.51 15.03 4.09
CA ALA A 47 -1.60 14.77 2.97
C ALA A 47 -1.55 13.30 2.52
N LEU A 48 -0.54 12.49 2.91
CA LEU A 48 -0.38 11.13 2.41
C LEU A 48 -0.15 10.08 3.51
N ALA A 49 0.88 10.21 4.32
CA ALA A 49 1.28 9.15 5.25
C ALA A 49 0.12 8.69 6.16
N GLY A 50 -0.47 9.60 6.91
CA GLY A 50 -1.61 9.28 7.77
C GLY A 50 -2.85 8.84 7.00
N PRO A 51 -3.31 9.57 5.96
CA PRO A 51 -4.43 9.14 5.14
C PRO A 51 -4.25 7.76 4.50
N PHE A 52 -3.02 7.33 4.22
CA PHE A 52 -2.74 5.97 3.73
C PHE A 52 -2.91 4.91 4.83
N ALA A 53 -2.50 5.17 6.08
CA ALA A 53 -2.77 4.26 7.19
C ALA A 53 -4.28 4.03 7.36
N THR A 54 -5.05 5.10 7.43
CA THR A 54 -6.51 5.03 7.62
C THR A 54 -7.24 4.50 6.38
N PHE A 55 -6.67 4.68 5.17
CA PHE A 55 -7.13 4.02 3.95
C PHE A 55 -6.99 2.49 4.04
N LEU A 56 -5.86 1.98 4.52
CA LEU A 56 -5.67 0.54 4.73
C LEU A 56 -6.67 -0.02 5.76
N LEU A 57 -6.89 0.69 6.87
CA LEU A 57 -7.89 0.29 7.88
C LEU A 57 -9.32 0.29 7.30
N ALA A 58 -9.66 1.30 6.49
CA ALA A 58 -10.95 1.36 5.78
C ALA A 58 -11.12 0.20 4.78
N GLY A 59 -10.06 -0.15 4.04
CA GLY A 59 -10.04 -1.30 3.13
C GLY A 59 -10.22 -2.65 3.83
N LEU A 60 -9.78 -2.76 5.09
CA LEU A 60 -10.02 -3.90 5.97
C LEU A 60 -11.41 -3.88 6.64
N GLY A 61 -12.22 -2.85 6.39
CA GLY A 61 -13.60 -2.77 6.82
C GLY A 61 -13.88 -1.89 8.04
N ALA A 62 -12.88 -1.24 8.62
CA ALA A 62 -13.10 -0.31 9.72
C ALA A 62 -14.01 0.87 9.31
N LEU A 63 -14.85 1.34 10.23
CA LEU A 63 -15.58 2.60 10.08
C LEU A 63 -14.61 3.76 10.29
N VAL A 64 -14.14 4.37 9.22
CA VAL A 64 -13.20 5.50 9.29
C VAL A 64 -13.94 6.82 9.18
N ILE A 65 -13.87 7.64 10.23
CA ILE A 65 -14.43 8.99 10.30
C ILE A 65 -13.28 9.98 10.10
N LYS A 66 -13.20 10.56 8.91
CA LYS A 66 -12.22 11.58 8.53
C LYS A 66 -12.66 12.93 9.05
N VAL A 67 -11.88 13.49 9.96
CA VAL A 67 -12.14 14.80 10.58
C VAL A 67 -11.28 15.85 9.92
N GLU A 68 -11.90 16.82 9.28
CA GLU A 68 -11.22 17.87 8.51
C GLU A 68 -11.55 19.27 9.05
N ASN A 69 -10.65 20.22 8.79
CA ASN A 69 -10.94 21.62 9.09
C ASN A 69 -12.02 22.15 8.10
N PRO A 70 -13.10 22.78 8.58
CA PRO A 70 -14.13 23.34 7.67
C PRO A 70 -13.59 24.41 6.71
N SER A 71 -12.45 25.04 7.02
CA SER A 71 -11.83 26.10 6.19
C SER A 71 -10.80 25.58 5.20
N GLY A 72 -11.02 24.42 4.55
CA GLY A 72 -10.11 23.96 3.48
C GLY A 72 -9.87 22.46 3.46
N GLY A 73 -10.22 21.73 4.50
CA GLY A 73 -10.10 20.27 4.52
C GLY A 73 -8.64 19.77 4.58
N ASP A 74 -8.46 18.57 4.08
CA ASP A 74 -7.15 17.92 3.93
C ASP A 74 -6.41 18.49 2.71
N THR A 75 -5.12 18.76 2.85
CA THR A 75 -4.25 19.24 1.75
C THR A 75 -4.24 18.32 0.54
N CYS A 76 -4.58 17.04 0.68
CA CYS A 76 -4.71 16.14 -0.47
C CYS A 76 -5.82 16.57 -1.43
N ARG A 77 -6.80 17.37 -0.99
CA ARG A 77 -7.87 17.92 -1.84
C ARG A 77 -7.35 18.98 -2.82
N GLU A 78 -6.22 19.61 -2.50
CA GLU A 78 -5.59 20.66 -3.31
C GLU A 78 -4.34 20.15 -4.07
N ASN A 79 -4.09 18.84 -4.07
CA ASN A 79 -2.93 18.25 -4.72
C ASN A 79 -3.24 17.83 -6.16
N ALA A 80 -2.59 18.46 -7.14
CA ALA A 80 -2.71 18.10 -8.55
C ALA A 80 -2.19 16.66 -8.84
N PRO A 81 -2.64 16.01 -9.92
CA PRO A 81 -3.61 16.48 -10.91
C PRO A 81 -5.06 16.40 -10.42
N TYR A 82 -5.94 17.15 -11.09
CA TYR A 82 -7.39 17.14 -10.87
C TYR A 82 -8.10 16.42 -12.02
N LEU A 83 -9.21 15.77 -11.72
CA LEU A 83 -10.19 15.28 -12.68
C LEU A 83 -11.42 16.16 -12.65
N GLY A 84 -11.94 16.52 -13.81
CA GLY A 84 -13.16 17.27 -14.03
C GLY A 84 -13.93 16.73 -15.23
N ALA A 85 -15.02 17.38 -15.63
CA ALA A 85 -15.84 16.97 -16.78
C ALA A 85 -15.02 16.88 -18.09
N ASP A 86 -14.02 17.76 -18.25
CA ASP A 86 -13.19 17.89 -19.45
C ASP A 86 -11.84 17.14 -19.32
N GLY A 87 -11.76 16.11 -18.45
CA GLY A 87 -10.56 15.31 -18.27
C GLY A 87 -9.59 15.83 -17.20
N ALA A 88 -8.33 15.38 -17.26
CA ALA A 88 -7.29 15.69 -16.30
C ALA A 88 -6.67 17.08 -16.49
N SER A 89 -6.25 17.72 -15.38
CA SER A 89 -5.57 19.03 -15.38
C SER A 89 -4.63 19.18 -14.20
N LEU A 90 -3.54 19.93 -14.37
CA LEU A 90 -2.65 20.33 -13.27
C LEU A 90 -3.19 21.52 -12.46
N VAL A 91 -4.22 22.21 -12.97
CA VAL A 91 -4.88 23.31 -12.29
C VAL A 91 -6.37 23.01 -12.15
N ARG A 92 -6.98 23.42 -11.06
CA ARG A 92 -8.43 23.32 -10.87
C ARG A 92 -9.12 24.32 -11.82
N ARG A 93 -10.00 23.83 -12.71
CA ARG A 93 -10.71 24.62 -13.69
C ARG A 93 -12.11 24.99 -13.24
N SER A 94 -12.71 24.15 -12.38
CA SER A 94 -14.05 24.34 -11.84
C SER A 94 -14.15 23.88 -10.39
N ALA A 95 -15.25 24.25 -9.73
CA ALA A 95 -15.53 23.82 -8.36
C ALA A 95 -15.77 22.29 -8.26
N SER A 96 -16.20 21.65 -9.35
CA SER A 96 -16.44 20.20 -9.40
C SER A 96 -15.16 19.39 -9.67
N ASP A 97 -14.04 20.03 -10.01
CA ASP A 97 -12.78 19.30 -10.22
C ASP A 97 -12.26 18.73 -8.89
N VAL A 98 -11.98 17.43 -8.88
CA VAL A 98 -11.53 16.70 -7.70
C VAL A 98 -10.08 16.25 -7.87
N SER A 99 -9.25 16.48 -6.86
CA SER A 99 -7.88 15.98 -6.83
C SER A 99 -7.83 14.45 -6.94
N VAL A 100 -7.01 13.91 -7.84
CA VAL A 100 -6.75 12.47 -7.93
C VAL A 100 -6.19 11.92 -6.61
N SER A 101 -5.44 12.73 -5.87
CA SER A 101 -4.96 12.37 -4.53
C SER A 101 -6.12 12.15 -3.54
N ALA A 102 -7.14 13.01 -3.56
CA ALA A 102 -8.33 12.86 -2.73
C ALA A 102 -9.15 11.63 -3.17
N ILE A 103 -9.39 11.48 -4.49
CA ILE A 103 -10.08 10.30 -5.02
C ILE A 103 -9.39 9.02 -4.57
N ASN A 104 -8.07 8.98 -4.59
CA ASN A 104 -7.32 7.77 -4.25
C ASN A 104 -7.28 7.45 -2.75
N ARG A 105 -7.22 8.45 -1.85
CA ARG A 105 -6.91 8.27 -0.42
C ARG A 105 -8.11 8.35 0.50
N LEU A 106 -9.22 9.00 0.07
CA LEU A 106 -10.37 9.25 0.93
C LEU A 106 -11.52 8.26 0.73
N ARG A 107 -11.37 7.28 -0.17
CA ARG A 107 -12.38 6.22 -0.38
C ARG A 107 -12.69 5.45 0.91
N ASN A 108 -13.92 4.99 1.05
CA ASN A 108 -14.42 4.26 2.22
C ASN A 108 -14.32 5.00 3.55
N LYS A 109 -14.31 6.34 3.53
CA LYS A 109 -14.31 7.17 4.74
C LYS A 109 -15.57 8.02 4.83
N LEU A 110 -16.05 8.28 6.04
CA LEU A 110 -17.07 9.29 6.29
C LEU A 110 -16.37 10.64 6.56
N GLY A 111 -16.57 11.61 5.66
CA GLY A 111 -15.96 12.95 5.80
C GLY A 111 -16.82 13.86 6.67
N ILE A 112 -16.24 14.35 7.77
CA ILE A 112 -16.85 15.37 8.63
C ILE A 112 -15.91 16.56 8.79
N THR A 113 -16.48 17.70 9.20
CA THR A 113 -15.70 18.90 9.54
C THR A 113 -15.72 19.16 11.04
N LEU A 114 -14.57 19.57 11.62
CA LEU A 114 -14.47 20.03 12.99
C LEU A 114 -13.30 21.02 13.12
N ASN A 115 -13.60 22.24 13.54
CA ASN A 115 -12.57 23.25 13.81
C ASN A 115 -11.98 23.05 15.21
N LEU A 116 -10.94 22.23 15.33
CA LEU A 116 -10.29 21.92 16.61
C LEU A 116 -9.72 23.16 17.36
N LYS A 117 -9.64 24.33 16.72
CA LYS A 117 -9.26 25.58 17.36
C LYS A 117 -10.43 26.27 18.04
N HIS A 118 -11.67 25.88 17.74
CA HIS A 118 -12.85 26.49 18.37
C HIS A 118 -13.06 25.94 19.79
N PRO A 119 -13.40 26.76 20.80
CA PRO A 119 -13.59 26.29 22.18
C PRO A 119 -14.58 25.13 22.32
N GLU A 120 -15.71 25.18 21.61
CA GLU A 120 -16.74 24.13 21.59
C GLU A 120 -16.27 22.80 20.97
N ALA A 121 -15.25 22.85 20.11
CA ALA A 121 -14.77 21.65 19.41
C ALA A 121 -14.24 20.58 20.37
N ARG A 122 -13.67 20.97 21.51
CA ARG A 122 -13.14 20.00 22.48
C ARG A 122 -14.23 19.10 23.05
N THR A 123 -15.44 19.63 23.29
CA THR A 123 -16.60 18.85 23.75
C THR A 123 -17.07 17.89 22.67
N VAL A 124 -17.24 18.39 21.43
CA VAL A 124 -17.65 17.58 20.28
C VAL A 124 -16.64 16.48 20.01
N PHE A 125 -15.35 16.81 20.08
CA PHE A 125 -14.28 15.85 19.88
C PHE A 125 -14.22 14.79 20.99
N ALA A 126 -14.48 15.16 22.25
CA ALA A 126 -14.60 14.18 23.32
C ALA A 126 -15.70 13.14 23.05
N ASP A 127 -16.85 13.59 22.52
CA ASP A 127 -17.96 12.68 22.23
C ASP A 127 -17.64 11.74 21.06
N LEU A 128 -16.88 12.19 20.06
CA LEU A 128 -16.32 11.30 18.99
C LEU A 128 -15.34 10.27 19.57
N VAL A 129 -14.39 10.73 20.41
CA VAL A 129 -13.36 9.88 21.03
C VAL A 129 -13.97 8.78 21.91
N LYS A 130 -15.02 9.09 22.68
CA LYS A 130 -15.73 8.09 23.53
C LYS A 130 -16.32 6.93 22.74
N LYS A 131 -16.66 7.14 21.47
CA LYS A 131 -17.28 6.16 20.58
C LYS A 131 -16.33 5.55 19.58
N SER A 132 -15.03 5.78 19.73
CA SER A 132 -14.01 5.33 18.79
C SER A 132 -13.01 4.41 19.46
N ASP A 133 -12.48 3.46 18.70
CA ASP A 133 -11.48 2.48 19.15
C ASP A 133 -10.07 2.96 18.84
N VAL A 134 -9.91 3.67 17.73
CA VAL A 134 -8.61 4.12 17.21
C VAL A 134 -8.66 5.60 16.84
N LEU A 135 -7.57 6.30 17.09
CA LEU A 135 -7.31 7.63 16.55
C LEU A 135 -5.96 7.60 15.84
N VAL A 136 -5.93 8.06 14.60
CA VAL A 136 -4.69 8.21 13.82
C VAL A 136 -4.48 9.67 13.47
N GLU A 137 -3.26 10.18 13.70
CA GLU A 137 -2.86 11.54 13.31
C GLU A 137 -1.44 11.54 12.72
N ASN A 138 -1.11 12.58 11.94
CA ASN A 138 0.23 12.82 11.41
C ASN A 138 0.58 14.31 11.39
N TYR A 139 0.08 15.06 12.36
CA TYR A 139 0.45 16.46 12.53
C TYR A 139 1.90 16.60 13.01
N SER A 140 2.43 17.80 12.94
CA SER A 140 3.72 18.09 13.56
C SER A 140 3.64 17.86 15.07
N ARG A 141 4.70 17.30 15.63
CA ARG A 141 4.85 17.00 17.06
C ARG A 141 4.25 18.09 17.95
N GLY A 142 3.48 17.67 18.96
CA GLY A 142 2.87 18.55 19.97
C GLY A 142 1.72 19.41 19.46
N THR A 143 1.24 19.21 18.24
CA THR A 143 0.12 20.00 17.71
C THR A 143 -1.17 19.71 18.47
N LEU A 144 -1.51 18.46 18.72
CA LEU A 144 -2.70 18.10 19.48
C LEU A 144 -2.60 18.53 20.97
N ASP A 145 -1.40 18.52 21.55
CA ASP A 145 -1.17 19.00 22.91
C ASP A 145 -1.44 20.51 23.00
N ARG A 146 -0.94 21.29 22.02
CA ARG A 146 -1.24 22.75 21.95
C ARG A 146 -2.72 23.06 21.72
N LEU A 147 -3.46 22.15 21.09
CA LEU A 147 -4.91 22.24 20.92
C LEU A 147 -5.68 21.74 22.17
N GLY A 148 -4.98 21.24 23.20
CA GLY A 148 -5.58 20.72 24.43
C GLY A 148 -6.29 19.37 24.28
N VAL A 149 -5.98 18.64 23.18
CA VAL A 149 -6.56 17.33 22.85
C VAL A 149 -5.47 16.28 22.57
N GLY A 150 -4.32 16.39 23.21
CA GLY A 150 -3.21 15.44 23.10
C GLY A 150 -3.46 14.11 23.79
N TYR A 151 -2.50 13.16 23.67
CA TYR A 151 -2.65 11.78 24.13
C TYR A 151 -3.05 11.66 25.61
N ARG A 152 -2.49 12.49 26.52
CA ARG A 152 -2.86 12.46 27.94
C ARG A 152 -4.35 12.68 28.14
N TRP A 153 -4.89 13.71 27.50
CA TRP A 153 -6.31 14.04 27.58
C TRP A 153 -7.17 12.97 26.89
N LEU A 154 -6.75 12.45 25.72
CA LEU A 154 -7.45 11.37 25.01
C LEU A 154 -7.61 10.13 25.89
N ARG A 155 -6.56 9.75 26.62
CA ARG A 155 -6.57 8.62 27.56
C ARG A 155 -7.52 8.84 28.74
N GLU A 156 -7.68 10.07 29.20
CA GLU A 156 -8.66 10.41 30.25
C GLU A 156 -10.09 10.27 29.72
N VAL A 157 -10.35 10.67 28.47
CA VAL A 157 -11.68 10.61 27.82
C VAL A 157 -12.06 9.16 27.48
N ASN A 158 -11.12 8.40 26.93
CA ASN A 158 -11.31 6.99 26.55
C ASN A 158 -10.05 6.17 26.85
N PRO A 159 -9.98 5.50 28.00
CA PRO A 159 -8.83 4.69 28.39
C PRO A 159 -8.53 3.49 27.45
N LYS A 160 -9.52 3.08 26.64
CA LYS A 160 -9.38 1.98 25.67
C LYS A 160 -8.85 2.44 24.31
N LEU A 161 -8.79 3.75 24.07
CA LEU A 161 -8.42 4.30 22.77
C LEU A 161 -7.00 3.89 22.39
N VAL A 162 -6.85 3.34 21.20
CA VAL A 162 -5.57 3.15 20.55
C VAL A 162 -5.22 4.42 19.79
N TYR A 163 -4.15 5.09 20.17
CA TYR A 163 -3.69 6.34 19.57
C TYR A 163 -2.44 6.09 18.73
N CYS A 164 -2.48 6.40 17.44
CA CYS A 164 -1.33 6.25 16.53
C CYS A 164 -0.92 7.61 15.98
N SER A 165 0.32 8.02 16.29
CA SER A 165 0.95 9.19 15.68
C SER A 165 2.02 8.76 14.67
N ILE A 166 1.98 9.34 13.46
CA ILE A 166 2.97 9.11 12.39
C ILE A 166 3.68 10.42 12.12
N THR A 167 4.93 10.53 12.56
CA THR A 167 5.70 11.77 12.46
C THR A 167 7.04 11.53 11.77
N GLY A 168 7.70 12.60 11.34
CA GLY A 168 9.02 12.47 10.68
C GLY A 168 10.08 11.78 11.52
N TYR A 169 10.13 12.12 12.82
CA TYR A 169 11.24 11.75 13.72
C TYR A 169 10.81 11.06 15.01
N GLY A 170 9.52 10.76 15.15
CA GLY A 170 8.95 10.29 16.41
C GLY A 170 8.48 11.44 17.31
N SER A 171 7.83 11.07 18.41
CA SER A 171 7.25 12.01 19.38
C SER A 171 8.04 12.14 20.69
N ASN A 172 9.14 11.39 20.86
CA ASN A 172 10.00 11.45 22.03
C ASN A 172 10.64 12.83 22.23
N ASP A 173 11.04 13.15 23.44
CA ASP A 173 11.59 14.47 23.80
C ASP A 173 12.87 14.83 23.03
N ASP A 174 13.69 13.82 22.69
CA ASP A 174 14.91 13.98 21.89
C ASP A 174 14.66 14.05 20.38
N ALA A 175 13.40 13.89 19.93
CA ALA A 175 13.09 13.91 18.51
C ALA A 175 13.34 15.32 17.91
N SER A 176 13.87 15.32 16.69
CA SER A 176 14.16 16.56 15.96
C SER A 176 12.91 17.44 15.81
N PRO A 177 12.97 18.75 16.12
CA PRO A 177 11.88 19.69 15.88
C PRO A 177 11.75 20.08 14.40
N ALA A 178 12.63 19.57 13.53
CA ALA A 178 12.63 19.90 12.12
C ALA A 178 11.34 19.44 11.41
N LYS A 179 10.93 20.19 10.41
CA LYS A 179 9.83 19.79 9.53
C LYS A 179 10.26 18.60 8.66
N ALA A 180 9.43 17.58 8.61
CA ALA A 180 9.65 16.40 7.79
C ALA A 180 8.68 16.37 6.62
N MET A 181 9.19 15.94 5.49
CA MET A 181 8.44 15.52 4.30
C MET A 181 9.14 14.31 3.71
N ASP A 182 8.46 13.50 2.93
CA ASP A 182 9.00 12.28 2.34
C ASP A 182 10.43 12.40 1.81
N THR A 183 10.69 13.38 0.93
CA THR A 183 12.02 13.58 0.32
C THR A 183 13.10 13.88 1.36
N ILE A 184 12.77 14.63 2.43
CA ILE A 184 13.72 14.92 3.51
C ILE A 184 14.05 13.63 4.27
N ILE A 185 13.05 12.82 4.54
CA ILE A 185 13.22 11.52 5.22
C ILE A 185 14.02 10.55 4.34
N GLN A 186 13.74 10.47 3.04
CA GLN A 186 14.56 9.68 2.12
C GLN A 186 16.04 10.07 2.16
N ALA A 187 16.32 11.39 2.20
CA ALA A 187 17.70 11.89 2.27
C ALA A 187 18.39 11.49 3.57
N GLN A 188 17.70 11.59 4.72
CA GLN A 188 18.30 11.34 6.03
C GLN A 188 18.40 9.85 6.39
N SER A 189 17.56 9.00 5.80
CA SER A 189 17.54 7.55 6.09
C SER A 189 18.64 6.77 5.39
N GLY A 190 19.39 7.38 4.48
CA GLY A 190 20.34 6.67 3.61
C GLY A 190 19.70 6.07 2.36
N MET A 191 18.36 6.06 2.23
CA MET A 191 17.64 5.44 1.12
C MET A 191 18.11 5.95 -0.25
N MET A 192 18.42 7.25 -0.38
CA MET A 192 18.89 7.82 -1.65
C MET A 192 20.26 7.31 -2.09
N TYR A 193 21.03 6.71 -1.17
CA TYR A 193 22.34 6.13 -1.45
C TYR A 193 22.26 4.64 -1.80
N THR A 194 21.08 4.02 -1.82
CA THR A 194 20.94 2.59 -2.14
C THR A 194 20.80 2.30 -3.63
N SER A 195 20.59 3.31 -4.46
CA SER A 195 20.29 3.17 -5.90
C SER A 195 21.16 4.08 -6.75
N GLY A 196 21.42 3.67 -8.00
CA GLY A 196 22.25 4.39 -8.97
C GLY A 196 23.63 3.78 -9.13
N GLU A 197 24.39 4.26 -10.13
CA GLU A 197 25.78 3.87 -10.35
C GLU A 197 26.69 4.44 -9.23
N PRO A 198 27.85 3.82 -8.97
CA PRO A 198 28.75 4.25 -7.88
C PRO A 198 29.10 5.73 -7.91
N ASP A 199 29.39 6.27 -9.09
CA ASP A 199 29.86 7.64 -9.31
C ASP A 199 28.74 8.66 -9.58
N ASP A 200 27.48 8.21 -9.71
CA ASP A 200 26.34 9.10 -9.93
C ASP A 200 25.95 9.86 -8.64
N PRO A 201 25.28 11.01 -8.74
CA PRO A 201 24.66 11.66 -7.59
C PRO A 201 23.63 10.76 -6.91
N PRO A 202 23.39 10.92 -5.59
CA PRO A 202 22.28 10.24 -4.93
C PRO A 202 20.94 10.52 -5.60
N VAL A 203 20.07 9.52 -5.71
CA VAL A 203 18.80 9.63 -6.44
C VAL A 203 17.63 9.35 -5.50
N ARG A 204 16.62 10.24 -5.53
CA ARG A 204 15.34 10.04 -4.84
C ARG A 204 14.56 8.88 -5.49
N ILE A 205 13.99 8.01 -4.69
CA ILE A 205 12.99 7.05 -5.20
C ILE A 205 11.81 7.84 -5.78
N GLY A 206 11.33 7.48 -6.97
CA GLY A 206 10.34 8.22 -7.74
C GLY A 206 8.93 8.29 -7.12
N ILE A 207 8.69 7.55 -6.03
CA ILE A 207 7.44 7.58 -5.24
C ILE A 207 7.73 8.07 -3.81
N PRO A 208 6.74 8.56 -3.07
CA PRO A 208 6.90 9.00 -1.68
C PRO A 208 7.00 7.79 -0.72
N VAL A 209 8.12 7.10 -0.75
CA VAL A 209 8.33 5.80 -0.09
C VAL A 209 8.27 5.89 1.45
N ALA A 210 8.67 7.01 2.05
CA ALA A 210 8.56 7.22 3.49
C ALA A 210 7.11 7.35 3.93
N ASP A 211 6.31 8.10 3.16
CA ASP A 211 4.87 8.26 3.37
C ASP A 211 4.08 6.97 3.15
N LEU A 212 4.64 5.98 2.48
CA LEU A 212 4.02 4.68 2.24
C LEU A 212 4.50 3.62 3.23
N CYS A 213 5.78 3.60 3.60
CA CYS A 213 6.34 2.59 4.50
C CYS A 213 5.96 2.81 5.97
N ALA A 214 6.11 4.03 6.49
CA ALA A 214 5.81 4.33 7.89
C ALA A 214 4.36 4.00 8.29
N PRO A 215 3.34 4.35 7.48
CA PRO A 215 1.96 3.95 7.75
C PRO A 215 1.72 2.44 7.86
N MET A 216 2.44 1.61 7.11
CA MET A 216 2.32 0.16 7.25
C MET A 216 2.74 -0.31 8.64
N PHE A 217 3.84 0.23 9.19
CA PHE A 217 4.21 -0.02 10.59
C PHE A 217 3.15 0.51 11.56
N GLY A 218 2.56 1.68 11.24
CA GLY A 218 1.44 2.24 12.02
C GLY A 218 0.24 1.29 12.07
N VAL A 219 -0.19 0.76 10.93
CA VAL A 219 -1.30 -0.20 10.86
C VAL A 219 -0.97 -1.50 11.62
N ILE A 220 0.24 -2.04 11.47
CA ILE A 220 0.68 -3.23 12.25
C ILE A 220 0.59 -2.92 13.75
N GLY A 221 1.09 -1.78 14.19
CA GLY A 221 1.02 -1.34 15.59
C GLY A 221 -0.43 -1.17 16.08
N VAL A 222 -1.30 -0.56 15.26
CA VAL A 222 -2.72 -0.39 15.57
C VAL A 222 -3.41 -1.73 15.75
N LEU A 223 -3.23 -2.70 14.83
CA LEU A 223 -3.84 -4.02 14.93
C LEU A 223 -3.37 -4.78 16.18
N ALA A 224 -2.08 -4.71 16.50
CA ALA A 224 -1.52 -5.31 17.72
C ALA A 224 -2.09 -4.65 18.99
N ALA A 225 -2.23 -3.33 18.99
CA ALA A 225 -2.78 -2.58 20.12
C ALA A 225 -4.30 -2.77 20.30
N ILE A 226 -5.07 -2.91 19.22
CA ILE A 226 -6.49 -3.30 19.28
C ILE A 226 -6.62 -4.66 19.97
N HIS A 227 -5.84 -5.66 19.53
CA HIS A 227 -5.84 -6.99 20.15
C HIS A 227 -5.52 -6.93 21.65
N GLN A 228 -4.54 -6.10 22.05
CA GLN A 228 -4.22 -5.89 23.46
C GLN A 228 -5.37 -5.20 24.20
N ALA A 229 -5.93 -4.12 23.63
CA ALA A 229 -7.01 -3.34 24.27
C ALA A 229 -8.28 -4.18 24.48
N GLN A 230 -8.62 -5.05 23.56
CA GLN A 230 -9.74 -5.99 23.71
C GLN A 230 -9.54 -6.96 24.90
N ARG A 231 -8.31 -7.36 25.20
CA ARG A 231 -7.97 -8.28 26.30
C ARG A 231 -7.84 -7.58 27.64
N THR A 232 -7.32 -6.36 27.67
CA THR A 232 -6.94 -5.64 28.91
C THR A 232 -7.90 -4.52 29.28
N GLY A 233 -8.71 -4.06 28.34
CA GLY A 233 -9.53 -2.86 28.51
C GLY A 233 -8.75 -1.55 28.41
N LEU A 234 -7.46 -1.59 28.05
CA LEU A 234 -6.58 -0.42 27.98
C LEU A 234 -5.94 -0.30 26.61
N GLY A 235 -6.13 0.89 26.00
CA GLY A 235 -5.41 1.30 24.81
C GLY A 235 -4.02 1.83 25.11
N GLN A 236 -3.29 2.22 24.06
CA GLN A 236 -1.93 2.75 24.17
C GLN A 236 -1.59 3.70 23.04
N HIS A 237 -0.48 4.42 23.18
CA HIS A 237 0.11 5.23 22.14
C HIS A 237 1.09 4.41 21.31
N ILE A 238 0.94 4.48 19.99
CA ILE A 238 1.86 3.93 18.98
C ILE A 238 2.52 5.13 18.31
N ASP A 239 3.81 5.29 18.56
CA ASP A 239 4.62 6.36 17.98
C ASP A 239 5.43 5.82 16.81
N VAL A 240 5.15 6.30 15.60
CA VAL A 240 5.80 5.85 14.37
C VAL A 240 6.66 6.97 13.79
N SER A 241 7.97 6.72 13.73
CA SER A 241 8.93 7.60 13.06
C SER A 241 9.12 7.21 11.61
N MET A 242 8.89 8.13 10.67
CA MET A 242 9.15 7.92 9.25
C MET A 242 10.65 7.66 9.00
N LEU A 243 11.52 8.40 9.70
CA LEU A 243 12.97 8.18 9.61
C LEU A 243 13.34 6.77 10.09
N GLY A 244 12.83 6.36 11.25
CA GLY A 244 13.05 5.02 11.79
C GLY A 244 12.55 3.93 10.85
N ALA A 245 11.36 4.09 10.26
CA ALA A 245 10.80 3.14 9.31
C ALA A 245 11.71 2.92 8.09
N LEU A 246 12.17 3.99 7.43
CA LEU A 246 13.07 3.85 6.27
C LEU A 246 14.47 3.36 6.67
N THR A 247 15.03 3.83 7.77
CA THR A 247 16.35 3.37 8.23
C THR A 247 16.32 1.88 8.57
N THR A 248 15.22 1.40 9.17
CA THR A 248 15.03 -0.04 9.40
C THR A 248 15.03 -0.83 8.10
N MET A 249 14.40 -0.32 7.03
CA MET A 249 14.44 -0.97 5.71
C MET A 249 15.85 -0.96 5.09
N VAL A 250 16.57 0.15 5.19
CA VAL A 250 17.96 0.25 4.71
C VAL A 250 18.87 -0.71 5.45
N SER A 251 18.63 -0.92 6.76
CA SER A 251 19.47 -1.78 7.61
C SER A 251 19.39 -3.29 7.28
N VAL A 252 18.52 -3.71 6.34
CA VAL A 252 18.49 -5.09 5.83
C VAL A 252 19.81 -5.47 5.14
N GLU A 253 20.50 -4.49 4.57
CA GLU A 253 21.80 -4.69 3.93
C GLU A 253 22.94 -4.15 4.82
N PRO A 254 23.98 -4.94 5.07
CA PRO A 254 25.13 -4.52 5.87
C PRO A 254 26.12 -3.68 5.03
N PHE A 255 25.71 -2.49 4.59
CA PHE A 255 26.46 -1.64 3.66
C PHE A 255 27.89 -1.37 4.10
N ASP A 256 28.11 -1.10 5.39
CA ASP A 256 29.45 -0.85 5.96
C ASP A 256 30.37 -2.08 5.90
N LEU A 257 29.82 -3.28 6.02
CA LEU A 257 30.56 -4.53 5.86
C LEU A 257 30.86 -4.82 4.38
N LEU A 258 29.87 -4.59 3.51
CA LEU A 258 30.03 -4.77 2.06
C LEU A 258 31.12 -3.84 1.50
N GLU A 259 31.15 -2.58 1.95
CA GLU A 259 32.16 -1.60 1.56
C GLU A 259 33.58 -2.02 1.99
N ARG A 260 33.71 -2.54 3.21
CA ARG A 260 34.99 -3.14 3.68
C ARG A 260 35.43 -4.36 2.87
N CYS A 261 34.47 -5.06 2.24
CA CYS A 261 34.74 -6.16 1.32
C CYS A 261 34.93 -5.70 -0.15
N GLY A 262 35.04 -4.40 -0.40
CA GLY A 262 35.26 -3.84 -1.73
C GLY A 262 33.99 -3.72 -2.61
N ILE A 263 32.81 -3.84 -2.02
CA ILE A 263 31.54 -3.64 -2.72
C ILE A 263 31.03 -2.24 -2.36
N PRO A 264 30.91 -1.32 -3.34
CA PRO A 264 30.43 0.04 -3.06
C PRO A 264 28.96 0.04 -2.58
N GLN A 265 28.56 1.09 -1.91
CA GLN A 265 27.18 1.25 -1.40
C GLN A 265 26.14 1.27 -2.53
N ARG A 266 26.51 1.77 -3.70
CA ARG A 266 25.71 1.73 -4.93
C ARG A 266 26.39 0.83 -5.95
N THR A 267 25.64 -0.07 -6.52
CA THR A 267 26.16 -1.09 -7.44
C THR A 267 25.50 -1.03 -8.82
N GLY A 268 24.76 0.04 -9.10
CA GLY A 268 24.07 0.24 -10.37
C GLY A 268 23.02 -0.81 -10.65
N GLN A 269 23.05 -1.31 -11.86
CA GLN A 269 22.07 -2.26 -12.36
C GLN A 269 22.31 -3.70 -11.90
N THR A 270 23.41 -4.00 -11.24
CA THR A 270 23.82 -5.37 -10.89
C THR A 270 24.15 -5.48 -9.40
N LEU A 271 24.12 -6.70 -8.88
CA LEU A 271 24.48 -7.00 -7.50
C LEU A 271 25.73 -7.88 -7.47
N PRO A 272 26.95 -7.33 -7.32
CA PRO A 272 28.21 -8.06 -7.53
C PRO A 272 28.41 -9.32 -6.69
N ARG A 273 27.82 -9.38 -5.47
CA ARG A 273 27.87 -10.56 -4.57
C ARG A 273 26.97 -11.71 -4.99
N LEU A 274 26.14 -11.51 -6.02
CA LEU A 274 25.25 -12.51 -6.62
C LEU A 274 25.36 -12.44 -8.14
N ALA A 275 25.56 -13.56 -8.81
CA ALA A 275 25.72 -13.58 -10.26
C ALA A 275 25.26 -14.92 -10.87
N PRO A 276 24.45 -14.90 -11.95
CA PRO A 276 23.78 -13.75 -12.58
C PRO A 276 22.71 -13.10 -11.70
N PHE A 277 22.79 -11.79 -11.48
CA PHE A 277 21.77 -11.06 -10.74
C PHE A 277 21.83 -9.56 -11.13
N GLY A 278 20.81 -9.08 -11.85
CA GLY A 278 20.83 -7.69 -12.28
C GLY A 278 19.78 -7.33 -13.31
N ILE A 279 19.87 -6.11 -13.82
CA ILE A 279 19.09 -5.56 -14.92
C ILE A 279 19.99 -5.48 -16.14
N TYR A 280 19.53 -6.02 -17.27
CA TYR A 280 20.30 -6.14 -18.49
C TYR A 280 19.54 -5.54 -19.69
N PRO A 281 20.23 -4.81 -20.57
CA PRO A 281 19.62 -4.23 -21.76
C PRO A 281 19.25 -5.31 -22.77
N THR A 282 18.15 -5.08 -23.47
CA THR A 282 17.69 -5.87 -24.62
C THR A 282 17.67 -5.00 -25.87
N ARG A 283 17.19 -5.52 -27.00
CA ARG A 283 17.05 -4.75 -28.23
C ARG A 283 16.03 -3.60 -28.13
N ASP A 284 15.01 -3.75 -27.28
CA ASP A 284 13.86 -2.83 -27.17
C ASP A 284 13.55 -2.34 -25.75
N GLY A 285 14.39 -2.70 -24.77
CA GLY A 285 14.17 -2.32 -23.37
C GLY A 285 15.18 -2.92 -22.42
N HIS A 286 14.70 -3.38 -21.27
CA HIS A 286 15.52 -4.02 -20.23
C HIS A 286 14.77 -5.19 -19.61
N ILE A 287 15.52 -6.19 -19.14
CA ILE A 287 15.02 -7.30 -18.34
C ILE A 287 15.81 -7.43 -17.03
N ALA A 288 15.14 -7.89 -15.97
CA ALA A 288 15.79 -8.36 -14.76
C ALA A 288 16.04 -9.88 -14.88
N ILE A 289 17.23 -10.34 -14.46
CA ILE A 289 17.59 -11.75 -14.35
C ILE A 289 18.09 -12.02 -12.94
N CYS A 290 17.56 -13.07 -12.29
CA CYS A 290 17.97 -13.49 -10.95
C CYS A 290 18.27 -15.00 -10.94
N ALA A 291 19.55 -15.38 -11.14
CA ALA A 291 19.97 -16.77 -11.24
C ALA A 291 21.22 -17.08 -10.37
N PRO A 292 21.19 -16.77 -9.04
CA PRO A 292 22.40 -16.83 -8.20
C PRO A 292 22.81 -18.23 -7.77
N THR A 293 21.93 -19.23 -7.86
CA THR A 293 22.26 -20.63 -7.49
C THR A 293 22.91 -21.38 -8.66
N GLU A 294 23.61 -22.48 -8.38
CA GLU A 294 24.21 -23.32 -9.42
C GLU A 294 23.17 -23.83 -10.42
N ALA A 295 22.02 -24.33 -9.93
CA ALA A 295 20.95 -24.83 -10.78
C ALA A 295 20.37 -23.73 -11.70
N MET A 296 20.09 -22.55 -11.14
CA MET A 296 19.57 -21.41 -11.93
C MET A 296 20.60 -20.89 -12.93
N SER A 297 21.89 -20.86 -12.55
CA SER A 297 22.96 -20.45 -13.47
C SER A 297 23.12 -21.45 -14.62
N ARG A 298 23.01 -22.75 -14.35
CA ARG A 298 23.00 -23.78 -15.40
C ARG A 298 21.83 -23.56 -16.37
N SER A 299 20.61 -23.37 -15.84
CA SER A 299 19.44 -23.07 -16.67
C SER A 299 19.63 -21.79 -17.50
N PHE A 300 20.29 -20.78 -16.94
CA PHE A 300 20.64 -19.57 -17.69
C PHE A 300 21.60 -19.85 -18.85
N PHE A 301 22.68 -20.61 -18.64
CA PHE A 301 23.62 -20.96 -19.71
C PHE A 301 23.00 -21.83 -20.79
N GLU A 302 22.11 -22.74 -20.42
CA GLU A 302 21.28 -23.51 -21.36
C GLU A 302 20.41 -22.60 -22.24
N ALA A 303 19.69 -21.67 -21.59
CA ALA A 303 18.89 -20.67 -22.29
C ALA A 303 19.74 -19.77 -23.20
N ALA A 304 20.96 -19.43 -22.79
CA ALA A 304 21.88 -18.63 -23.59
C ALA A 304 22.53 -19.43 -24.74
N GLY A 305 22.31 -20.76 -24.84
CA GLY A 305 22.88 -21.61 -25.85
C GLY A 305 24.36 -21.96 -25.61
N ARG A 306 24.81 -21.86 -24.38
CA ARG A 306 26.19 -22.15 -23.99
C ARG A 306 26.21 -22.99 -22.67
N PRO A 307 25.59 -24.22 -22.72
CA PRO A 307 25.47 -25.05 -21.52
C PRO A 307 26.83 -25.44 -20.93
N GLU A 308 27.91 -25.54 -21.75
CA GLU A 308 29.25 -25.82 -21.28
C GLU A 308 29.84 -24.81 -20.32
N LEU A 309 29.35 -23.57 -20.31
CA LEU A 309 29.79 -22.56 -19.37
C LEU A 309 29.35 -22.84 -17.92
N ALA A 310 28.38 -23.72 -17.72
CA ALA A 310 27.98 -24.16 -16.40
C ALA A 310 29.05 -25.02 -15.70
N ASP A 311 29.93 -25.64 -16.47
CA ASP A 311 31.02 -26.50 -15.98
C ASP A 311 32.39 -25.81 -16.13
N ASP A 312 32.44 -24.59 -16.70
CA ASP A 312 33.66 -23.78 -16.81
C ASP A 312 34.12 -23.33 -15.43
N GLU A 313 35.40 -23.48 -15.11
CA GLU A 313 35.97 -23.09 -13.80
C GLU A 313 35.72 -21.66 -13.42
N ARG A 314 35.52 -20.74 -14.38
CA ARG A 314 35.20 -19.35 -14.18
C ARG A 314 33.75 -19.14 -13.68
N PHE A 315 32.81 -20.07 -13.94
CA PHE A 315 31.38 -19.88 -13.72
C PHE A 315 30.68 -21.03 -13.00
N ALA A 316 31.33 -22.16 -12.82
CA ALA A 316 30.74 -23.39 -12.27
C ALA A 316 30.21 -23.23 -10.84
N THR A 317 30.86 -22.41 -10.03
CA THR A 317 30.42 -22.14 -8.65
C THR A 317 30.02 -20.69 -8.46
N ARG A 318 29.18 -20.42 -7.44
CA ARG A 318 28.81 -19.05 -7.07
C ARG A 318 30.03 -18.16 -6.84
N ASN A 319 31.02 -18.66 -6.11
CA ASN A 319 32.23 -17.88 -5.82
C ASN A 319 33.01 -17.58 -7.09
N ALA A 320 33.12 -18.52 -8.00
CA ALA A 320 33.76 -18.31 -9.30
C ALA A 320 33.02 -17.23 -10.13
N ARG A 321 31.68 -17.28 -10.19
CA ARG A 321 30.88 -16.27 -10.88
C ARG A 321 31.03 -14.88 -10.28
N VAL A 322 31.05 -14.77 -8.96
CA VAL A 322 31.30 -13.49 -8.25
C VAL A 322 32.71 -12.96 -8.56
N LYS A 323 33.72 -13.81 -8.54
CA LYS A 323 35.09 -13.43 -8.89
C LYS A 323 35.23 -12.95 -10.36
N ASN A 324 34.53 -13.61 -11.27
CA ASN A 324 34.58 -13.31 -12.71
C ASN A 324 33.33 -12.51 -13.15
N PHE A 325 32.77 -11.69 -12.26
CA PHE A 325 31.52 -10.95 -12.42
C PHE A 325 31.48 -10.11 -13.69
N GLN A 326 32.53 -9.37 -14.00
CA GLN A 326 32.58 -8.51 -15.18
C GLN A 326 32.50 -9.31 -16.49
N GLU A 327 33.23 -10.42 -16.59
CA GLU A 327 33.20 -11.29 -17.78
C GLU A 327 31.82 -11.93 -17.97
N LEU A 328 31.24 -12.40 -16.87
CA LEU A 328 29.89 -12.95 -16.87
C LEU A 328 28.85 -11.94 -17.32
N ASN A 329 28.88 -10.71 -16.78
CA ASN A 329 27.96 -9.65 -17.19
C ASN A 329 28.12 -9.27 -18.65
N ALA A 330 29.33 -9.15 -19.15
CA ALA A 330 29.57 -8.89 -20.57
C ALA A 330 29.01 -10.01 -21.47
N PHE A 331 29.05 -11.28 -21.01
CA PHE A 331 28.42 -12.39 -21.70
C PHE A 331 26.88 -12.27 -21.65
N ILE A 332 26.29 -11.99 -20.48
CA ILE A 332 24.84 -11.83 -20.32
C ILE A 332 24.33 -10.69 -21.22
N GLU A 333 24.98 -9.56 -21.22
CA GLU A 333 24.60 -8.43 -22.06
C GLU A 333 24.63 -8.76 -23.55
N ARG A 334 25.66 -9.46 -24.04
CA ARG A 334 25.69 -9.88 -25.46
C ARG A 334 24.51 -10.78 -25.81
N PHE A 335 24.14 -11.68 -24.91
CA PHE A 335 22.99 -12.54 -25.08
C PHE A 335 21.69 -11.74 -25.11
N THR A 336 21.45 -10.87 -24.09
CA THR A 336 20.20 -10.14 -23.97
C THR A 336 20.01 -9.08 -25.06
N ARG A 337 21.06 -8.35 -25.44
CA ARG A 337 21.03 -7.37 -26.55
C ARG A 337 20.70 -7.98 -27.91
N SER A 338 20.87 -9.29 -28.09
CA SER A 338 20.51 -9.97 -29.34
C SER A 338 19.01 -10.25 -29.48
N LEU A 339 18.23 -10.06 -28.40
CA LEU A 339 16.82 -10.44 -28.30
C LEU A 339 15.96 -9.21 -27.90
N THR A 340 14.66 -9.26 -28.21
CA THR A 340 13.69 -8.37 -27.57
C THR A 340 13.50 -8.80 -26.12
N SER A 341 12.95 -7.91 -25.29
CA SER A 341 12.62 -8.21 -23.87
C SER A 341 11.73 -9.44 -23.75
N SER A 342 10.69 -9.51 -24.57
CA SER A 342 9.75 -10.64 -24.58
C SER A 342 10.42 -11.96 -25.03
N GLU A 343 11.24 -11.93 -26.10
CA GLU A 343 11.99 -13.10 -26.56
C GLU A 343 12.95 -13.63 -25.49
N ALA A 344 13.67 -12.71 -24.82
CA ALA A 344 14.64 -13.06 -23.79
C ALA A 344 13.95 -13.67 -22.56
N VAL A 345 12.89 -13.03 -22.05
CA VAL A 345 12.11 -13.54 -20.91
C VAL A 345 11.51 -14.91 -21.23
N ALA A 346 10.82 -15.05 -22.36
CA ALA A 346 10.21 -16.33 -22.74
C ALA A 346 11.25 -17.45 -22.90
N ARG A 347 12.46 -17.14 -23.33
CA ARG A 347 13.56 -18.12 -23.48
C ARG A 347 14.13 -18.53 -22.12
N LEU A 348 14.32 -17.57 -21.22
CA LEU A 348 14.82 -17.78 -19.87
C LEU A 348 13.80 -18.55 -19.00
N GLU A 349 12.54 -18.16 -19.02
CA GLU A 349 11.48 -18.84 -18.27
C GLU A 349 11.28 -20.29 -18.70
N ARG A 350 11.34 -20.59 -20.00
CA ARG A 350 11.28 -21.99 -20.52
C ARG A 350 12.40 -22.88 -20.01
N ALA A 351 13.57 -22.29 -19.73
CA ALA A 351 14.69 -23.01 -19.14
C ALA A 351 14.64 -23.05 -17.60
N GLY A 352 13.65 -22.39 -16.96
CA GLY A 352 13.51 -22.31 -15.51
C GLY A 352 14.38 -21.22 -14.86
N THR A 353 14.85 -20.25 -15.63
CA THR A 353 15.61 -19.09 -15.12
C THR A 353 14.65 -17.95 -14.80
N PRO A 354 14.60 -17.45 -13.55
CA PRO A 354 13.78 -16.30 -13.20
C PRO A 354 14.20 -15.03 -13.95
N ALA A 355 13.28 -14.50 -14.74
CA ALA A 355 13.47 -13.26 -15.50
C ALA A 355 12.15 -12.50 -15.65
N ALA A 356 12.23 -11.19 -15.82
CA ALA A 356 11.06 -10.36 -16.07
C ALA A 356 11.43 -9.10 -16.87
N GLU A 357 10.50 -8.60 -17.67
CA GLU A 357 10.64 -7.29 -18.32
C GLU A 357 10.60 -6.15 -17.28
N VAL A 358 11.44 -5.15 -17.45
CA VAL A 358 11.36 -3.89 -16.68
C VAL A 358 10.25 -3.04 -17.29
N ARG A 359 9.14 -2.92 -16.59
CA ARG A 359 7.94 -2.23 -17.06
C ARG A 359 7.85 -0.79 -16.58
N THR A 360 7.16 0.04 -17.35
CA THR A 360 6.78 1.37 -16.89
C THR A 360 5.73 1.29 -15.79
N PRO A 361 5.59 2.31 -14.91
CA PRO A 361 4.50 2.38 -13.92
C PRO A 361 3.11 2.27 -14.57
N PHE A 362 2.93 2.88 -15.77
CA PHE A 362 1.69 2.78 -16.55
C PHE A 362 1.33 1.33 -16.88
N ALA A 363 2.27 0.57 -17.41
CA ALA A 363 2.05 -0.85 -17.75
C ALA A 363 1.87 -1.72 -16.49
N ALA A 364 2.60 -1.43 -15.41
CA ALA A 364 2.53 -2.19 -14.18
C ALA A 364 1.16 -2.05 -13.47
N THR A 365 0.62 -0.84 -13.39
CA THR A 365 -0.69 -0.59 -12.75
C THR A 365 -1.87 -1.19 -13.53
N ARG A 366 -1.67 -1.56 -14.79
CA ARG A 366 -2.67 -2.18 -15.68
C ARG A 366 -2.45 -3.66 -15.92
N ASP A 367 -1.56 -4.31 -15.17
CA ASP A 367 -1.37 -5.75 -15.26
C ASP A 367 -2.69 -6.48 -14.94
N PRO A 368 -3.21 -7.32 -15.85
CA PRO A 368 -4.45 -8.04 -15.60
C PRO A 368 -4.44 -8.92 -14.34
N ARG A 369 -3.26 -9.40 -13.91
CA ARG A 369 -3.12 -10.19 -12.67
C ARG A 369 -3.36 -9.32 -11.44
N VAL A 370 -2.82 -8.09 -11.43
CA VAL A 370 -2.95 -7.11 -10.34
C VAL A 370 -4.40 -6.58 -10.27
N ILE A 371 -4.99 -6.26 -11.45
CA ILE A 371 -6.38 -5.80 -11.54
C ILE A 371 -7.36 -6.87 -11.05
N ARG A 372 -7.23 -8.13 -11.50
CA ARG A 372 -8.11 -9.22 -11.05
C ARG A 372 -8.10 -9.48 -9.56
N ARG A 373 -7.00 -9.15 -8.88
CA ARG A 373 -6.87 -9.26 -7.43
C ARG A 373 -7.34 -8.01 -6.68
N GLY A 374 -7.77 -6.96 -7.40
CA GLY A 374 -8.16 -5.70 -6.78
C GLY A 374 -6.99 -4.92 -6.15
N GLU A 375 -5.76 -5.20 -6.53
CA GLU A 375 -4.54 -4.56 -5.98
C GLU A 375 -4.31 -3.18 -6.59
N THR A 376 -4.77 -2.99 -7.83
CA THR A 376 -5.01 -1.69 -8.44
C THR A 376 -6.45 -1.64 -8.94
N VAL A 377 -7.06 -0.48 -8.86
CA VAL A 377 -8.47 -0.28 -9.24
C VAL A 377 -8.61 0.97 -10.10
N PRO A 378 -9.55 1.01 -11.06
CA PRO A 378 -9.86 2.22 -11.80
C PRO A 378 -10.40 3.29 -10.85
N LEU A 379 -9.87 4.50 -10.95
CA LEU A 379 -10.37 5.64 -10.21
C LEU A 379 -11.49 6.32 -11.00
N GLN A 380 -12.55 6.71 -10.31
CA GLN A 380 -13.70 7.38 -10.91
C GLN A 380 -13.95 8.71 -10.22
N HIS A 381 -14.30 9.71 -11.02
CA HIS A 381 -14.77 10.98 -10.48
C HIS A 381 -16.13 10.75 -9.80
N PRO A 382 -16.38 11.25 -8.58
CA PRO A 382 -17.62 10.99 -7.85
C PRO A 382 -18.90 11.36 -8.64
N GLN A 383 -18.85 12.45 -9.40
CA GLN A 383 -19.99 12.95 -10.17
C GLN A 383 -20.00 12.44 -11.63
N TYR A 384 -18.83 12.33 -12.28
CA TYR A 384 -18.74 12.07 -13.72
C TYR A 384 -18.29 10.64 -14.06
N GLY A 385 -18.00 9.82 -13.07
CA GLY A 385 -17.58 8.43 -13.27
C GLY A 385 -16.18 8.31 -13.88
N ALA A 386 -16.01 7.42 -14.85
CA ALA A 386 -14.75 7.18 -15.54
C ALA A 386 -14.47 8.28 -16.58
N VAL A 387 -13.79 9.34 -16.16
CA VAL A 387 -13.40 10.46 -17.04
C VAL A 387 -12.09 10.16 -17.78
N GLU A 388 -11.16 9.48 -17.11
CA GLU A 388 -9.84 9.12 -17.63
C GLU A 388 -9.53 7.67 -17.30
N ASP A 389 -8.62 7.04 -18.06
CA ASP A 389 -8.07 5.72 -17.74
C ASP A 389 -6.99 5.83 -16.64
N VAL A 390 -7.42 6.08 -15.41
CA VAL A 390 -6.56 6.26 -14.22
C VAL A 390 -6.75 5.12 -13.25
N TYR A 391 -5.65 4.51 -12.83
CA TYR A 391 -5.63 3.47 -11.81
C TYR A 391 -5.04 4.00 -10.50
N GLY A 392 -5.65 3.61 -9.40
CA GLY A 392 -5.21 3.93 -8.05
C GLY A 392 -4.97 2.71 -7.18
N MET A 393 -4.64 2.97 -5.93
CA MET A 393 -4.36 1.93 -4.94
C MET A 393 -5.59 1.07 -4.68
N GLY A 394 -5.43 -0.24 -4.73
CA GLY A 394 -6.34 -1.21 -4.14
C GLY A 394 -5.75 -1.78 -2.85
N LEU A 395 -6.25 -2.91 -2.40
CA LEU A 395 -5.72 -3.61 -1.23
C LEU A 395 -4.96 -4.86 -1.71
N PRO A 396 -3.62 -4.94 -1.55
CA PRO A 396 -2.82 -6.05 -2.10
C PRO A 396 -2.87 -7.29 -1.20
N MET A 397 -4.06 -7.66 -0.73
CA MET A 397 -4.28 -8.87 0.04
C MET A 397 -5.70 -9.39 -0.15
N THR A 398 -5.88 -10.70 -0.10
CA THR A 398 -7.16 -11.39 -0.18
C THR A 398 -7.36 -12.28 1.04
N PHE A 399 -8.59 -12.36 1.52
CA PHE A 399 -8.96 -13.19 2.67
C PHE A 399 -9.88 -14.32 2.21
N SER A 400 -9.67 -15.53 2.70
CA SER A 400 -10.50 -16.69 2.34
C SER A 400 -11.87 -16.69 3.04
N GLY A 401 -12.01 -15.96 4.16
CA GLY A 401 -13.22 -15.94 4.98
C GLY A 401 -13.77 -14.52 5.23
N SER A 402 -13.27 -13.50 4.55
CA SER A 402 -13.68 -12.11 4.75
C SER A 402 -13.69 -11.33 3.45
N SER A 403 -14.56 -10.31 3.37
CA SER A 403 -14.60 -9.34 2.28
C SER A 403 -13.72 -8.13 2.63
N VAL A 404 -12.86 -7.71 1.70
CA VAL A 404 -11.99 -6.54 1.85
C VAL A 404 -11.98 -5.70 0.58
N GLY A 405 -11.60 -4.45 0.67
CA GLY A 405 -11.50 -3.54 -0.47
C GLY A 405 -12.28 -2.24 -0.29
N PHE A 406 -12.51 -1.54 -1.40
CA PHE A 406 -13.08 -0.19 -1.41
C PHE A 406 -14.32 -0.16 -2.30
N ASP A 407 -15.48 0.14 -1.71
CA ASP A 407 -16.80 0.16 -2.34
C ASP A 407 -17.49 1.53 -2.28
N GLN A 408 -16.93 2.50 -1.53
CA GLN A 408 -17.46 3.84 -1.41
C GLN A 408 -16.53 4.89 -2.05
N PRO A 409 -17.08 5.89 -2.74
CA PRO A 409 -16.29 6.99 -3.30
C PRO A 409 -15.66 7.85 -2.16
N PRO A 410 -14.72 8.73 -2.51
CA PRO A 410 -14.23 9.73 -1.55
C PRO A 410 -15.35 10.71 -1.20
N PRO A 411 -15.50 11.09 0.09
CA PRO A 411 -16.52 12.07 0.49
C PRO A 411 -16.14 13.48 0.08
N GLU A 412 -17.14 14.31 -0.16
CA GLU A 412 -16.97 15.77 -0.15
C GLU A 412 -16.64 16.28 1.27
N LEU A 413 -16.16 17.52 1.36
CA LEU A 413 -15.83 18.12 2.64
C LEU A 413 -17.09 18.28 3.51
N GLY A 414 -17.15 17.59 4.65
CA GLY A 414 -18.29 17.65 5.58
C GLY A 414 -19.55 16.93 5.11
N GLU A 415 -19.49 16.16 4.04
CA GLU A 415 -20.63 15.42 3.47
C GLU A 415 -21.42 14.63 4.52
N HIS A 416 -20.71 14.04 5.47
CA HIS A 416 -21.31 13.14 6.46
C HIS A 416 -21.55 13.81 7.83
N ASN A 417 -21.52 15.15 7.91
CA ASN A 417 -21.75 15.86 9.18
C ASN A 417 -23.07 15.46 9.85
N ASP A 418 -24.18 15.49 9.10
CA ASP A 418 -25.50 15.16 9.68
C ASP A 418 -25.61 13.68 10.05
N GLN A 419 -24.96 12.79 9.31
CA GLN A 419 -24.92 11.38 9.62
C GLN A 419 -24.12 11.10 10.90
N VAL A 420 -22.90 11.66 11.02
CA VAL A 420 -22.03 11.38 12.16
C VAL A 420 -22.48 12.13 13.40
N TYR A 421 -22.77 13.43 13.31
CA TYR A 421 -23.21 14.19 14.48
C TYR A 421 -24.63 13.81 14.92
N GLY A 422 -25.54 13.60 13.97
CA GLY A 422 -26.92 13.21 14.27
C GLY A 422 -27.06 11.74 14.66
N ARG A 423 -26.77 10.82 13.73
CA ARG A 423 -27.07 9.39 13.96
C ARG A 423 -26.04 8.71 14.86
N PHE A 424 -24.75 8.97 14.63
CA PHE A 424 -23.70 8.28 15.39
C PHE A 424 -23.51 8.89 16.78
N LEU A 425 -23.47 10.23 16.92
CA LEU A 425 -23.38 10.89 18.24
C LEU A 425 -24.73 11.09 18.94
N GLY A 426 -25.84 11.18 18.20
CA GLY A 426 -27.17 11.43 18.76
C GLY A 426 -27.46 12.91 19.01
N TYR A 427 -26.82 13.82 18.32
CA TYR A 427 -27.10 15.25 18.45
C TYR A 427 -28.42 15.61 17.77
N SER A 428 -29.18 16.55 18.39
CA SER A 428 -30.39 17.07 17.76
C SER A 428 -30.09 17.97 16.57
N SER A 429 -31.06 18.15 15.68
CA SER A 429 -30.93 19.03 14.51
C SER A 429 -30.61 20.46 14.91
N GLU A 430 -31.18 20.94 16.03
CA GLU A 430 -30.95 22.28 16.58
C GLU A 430 -29.47 22.44 17.01
N ARG A 431 -28.92 21.41 17.70
CA ARG A 431 -27.49 21.42 18.10
C ARG A 431 -26.58 21.42 16.89
N ILE A 432 -26.84 20.60 15.88
CA ILE A 432 -26.07 20.57 14.63
C ILE A 432 -26.13 21.94 13.92
N ALA A 433 -27.33 22.55 13.83
CA ALA A 433 -27.49 23.86 13.22
C ALA A 433 -26.72 24.96 14.00
N ALA A 434 -26.73 24.91 15.34
CA ALA A 434 -25.98 25.83 16.17
C ALA A 434 -24.46 25.69 15.96
N LEU A 435 -23.92 24.44 15.88
CA LEU A 435 -22.52 24.21 15.63
C LEU A 435 -22.08 24.70 14.24
N LYS A 436 -22.92 24.49 13.20
CA LYS A 436 -22.70 25.03 11.85
C LYS A 436 -22.69 26.57 11.86
N ALA A 437 -23.68 27.21 12.51
CA ALA A 437 -23.77 28.67 12.61
C ALA A 437 -22.56 29.32 13.31
N GLN A 438 -21.99 28.60 14.28
CA GLN A 438 -20.79 29.04 15.03
C GLN A 438 -19.49 28.65 14.31
N LYS A 439 -19.54 27.99 13.15
CA LYS A 439 -18.36 27.48 12.39
C LYS A 439 -17.49 26.51 13.19
N VAL A 440 -18.11 25.71 14.06
CA VAL A 440 -17.47 24.60 14.78
C VAL A 440 -17.33 23.40 13.86
N ILE A 441 -18.37 23.14 13.07
CA ILE A 441 -18.45 22.04 12.09
C ILE A 441 -18.82 22.56 10.73
#